data_af8164ca7053ca59750d15c18932d3ea
#
_entry.id   af8164ca7053ca59750d15c18932d3ea
#
_cell.length_a   1.000
_cell.length_b   1.000
_cell.length_c   1.000
_cell.angle_alpha   90.00
_cell.angle_beta   90.00
_cell.angle_gamma   90.00
#
_symmetry.space_group_name_H-M   'P 1'
#
loop_
_entity.id
_entity.type
_entity.pdbx_description
1 polymer ?
#
loop_
_entity_poly.entity_id
_entity_poly.type
_entity_poly.pdbx_seq_one_letter_code
_entity_poly.pdbx_strand_id
1 'polypeptide(L)'
;MWKHVVANFLTVAIVALMALAALVGWAKGQYTSPGPLAEAICLKVEKGSNFRRVADDLQGRGAVAWPYIFKVGADYAGRAGDLKAGSYLVPAGASMEAIVGEITGTGQSTCGTEVNYRIGVNGADVLVSELDPATQKLAEVMKFDPVVDGFPADYAKYAEDGDVRLKVTLAEGVTSWQVVDALSRADFLTGEVKDVPAEGSLAPQQYEVTRGEARADLVSQMISDQAAILADLWGKRAEGLPYKTPEEAMVMASIVEKETGVPE
;
A
#
# COMPACT_ATOMS: atom_id res chain seq x y z
N MET A 1 48.93 2.97 -48.41
CA MET A 1 48.80 3.51 -47.04
C MET A 1 47.35 3.78 -46.64
N TRP A 2 46.54 4.51 -47.40
CA TRP A 2 45.14 4.82 -47.07
C TRP A 2 44.27 3.58 -46.75
N LYS A 3 44.33 2.49 -47.54
CA LYS A 3 43.57 1.25 -47.35
C LYS A 3 43.85 0.59 -46.00
N HIS A 4 45.08 0.59 -45.51
CA HIS A 4 45.45 0.02 -44.21
C HIS A 4 44.97 0.88 -43.04
N VAL A 5 44.97 2.22 -43.20
CA VAL A 5 44.44 3.14 -42.17
C VAL A 5 42.91 2.96 -42.01
N VAL A 6 42.19 2.86 -43.14
CA VAL A 6 40.73 2.62 -43.13
C VAL A 6 40.40 1.24 -42.53
N ALA A 7 41.16 0.17 -42.90
CA ALA A 7 40.94 -1.17 -42.34
C ALA A 7 41.19 -1.21 -40.83
N ASN A 8 42.28 -0.58 -40.36
CA ASN A 8 42.56 -0.53 -38.91
C ASN A 8 41.50 0.28 -38.15
N PHE A 9 41.04 1.43 -38.71
CA PHE A 9 39.98 2.20 -38.11
C PHE A 9 38.66 1.41 -38.00
N LEU A 10 38.29 0.66 -39.05
CA LEU A 10 37.08 -0.17 -39.07
C LEU A 10 37.21 -1.28 -38.02
N THR A 11 38.36 -1.93 -37.92
CA THR A 11 38.62 -2.98 -36.92
C THR A 11 38.49 -2.43 -35.51
N VAL A 12 39.08 -1.27 -35.20
CA VAL A 12 38.99 -0.60 -33.90
C VAL A 12 37.52 -0.22 -33.60
N ALA A 13 36.79 0.30 -34.59
CA ALA A 13 35.37 0.64 -34.45
C ALA A 13 34.51 -0.58 -34.10
N ILE A 14 34.74 -1.71 -34.80
CA ILE A 14 34.01 -2.96 -34.53
C ILE A 14 34.32 -3.48 -33.12
N VAL A 15 35.58 -3.51 -32.71
CA VAL A 15 35.98 -3.94 -31.36
C VAL A 15 35.36 -3.02 -30.31
N ALA A 16 35.35 -1.72 -30.52
CA ALA A 16 34.71 -0.77 -29.60
C ALA A 16 33.19 -0.99 -29.50
N LEU A 17 32.52 -1.25 -30.62
CA LEU A 17 31.08 -1.56 -30.63
C LEU A 17 30.77 -2.89 -29.89
N MET A 18 31.61 -3.92 -30.09
CA MET A 18 31.44 -5.19 -29.36
C MET A 18 31.67 -5.00 -27.85
N ALA A 19 32.69 -4.22 -27.47
CA ALA A 19 32.96 -3.91 -26.07
C ALA A 19 31.80 -3.11 -25.43
N LEU A 20 31.26 -2.14 -26.18
CA LEU A 20 30.10 -1.37 -25.73
C LEU A 20 28.85 -2.27 -25.57
N ALA A 21 28.58 -3.13 -26.53
CA ALA A 21 27.46 -4.07 -26.46
C ALA A 21 27.61 -5.03 -25.26
N ALA A 22 28.82 -5.53 -25.00
CA ALA A 22 29.11 -6.37 -23.82
C ALA A 22 28.90 -5.60 -22.52
N LEU A 23 29.36 -4.34 -22.45
CA LEU A 23 29.16 -3.47 -21.29
C LEU A 23 27.69 -3.20 -21.01
N VAL A 24 26.92 -2.89 -22.05
CA VAL A 24 25.45 -2.67 -21.93
C VAL A 24 24.76 -3.95 -21.48
N GLY A 25 25.12 -5.09 -22.07
CA GLY A 25 24.57 -6.39 -21.67
C GLY A 25 24.87 -6.73 -20.21
N TRP A 26 26.09 -6.50 -19.75
CA TRP A 26 26.49 -6.67 -18.36
C TRP A 26 25.72 -5.72 -17.43
N ALA A 27 25.63 -4.43 -17.77
CA ALA A 27 24.92 -3.45 -16.95
C ALA A 27 23.41 -3.78 -16.85
N LYS A 28 22.78 -4.23 -17.97
CA LYS A 28 21.41 -4.73 -17.96
C LYS A 28 21.26 -5.94 -17.04
N GLY A 29 22.20 -6.89 -17.10
CA GLY A 29 22.22 -8.03 -16.20
C GLY A 29 22.28 -7.60 -14.73
N GLN A 30 23.14 -6.63 -14.38
CA GLN A 30 23.20 -6.10 -13.01
C GLN A 30 21.91 -5.42 -12.57
N TYR A 31 21.20 -4.77 -13.48
CA TYR A 31 19.94 -4.07 -13.19
C TYR A 31 18.78 -5.03 -12.93
N THR A 32 18.70 -6.13 -13.69
CA THR A 32 17.57 -7.08 -13.64
C THR A 32 17.81 -8.29 -12.75
N SER A 33 19.06 -8.62 -12.43
CA SER A 33 19.40 -9.76 -11.57
C SER A 33 19.09 -9.45 -10.09
N PRO A 34 18.89 -10.50 -9.26
CA PRO A 34 18.75 -10.33 -7.82
C PRO A 34 19.87 -9.50 -7.22
N GLY A 35 19.51 -8.57 -6.33
CA GLY A 35 20.43 -7.68 -5.64
C GLY A 35 21.16 -8.34 -4.46
N PRO A 36 22.14 -7.66 -3.86
CA PRO A 36 22.96 -8.19 -2.76
C PRO A 36 22.28 -8.13 -1.39
N LEU A 37 21.08 -7.56 -1.27
CA LEU A 37 20.40 -7.36 0.00
C LEU A 37 20.08 -8.71 0.67
N ALA A 38 20.65 -8.94 1.87
CA ALA A 38 20.49 -10.20 2.59
C ALA A 38 19.15 -10.31 3.33
N GLU A 39 18.66 -9.20 3.86
CA GLU A 39 17.39 -9.10 4.62
C GLU A 39 16.55 -7.94 4.09
N ALA A 40 15.23 -8.06 4.19
CA ALA A 40 14.34 -7.00 3.75
C ALA A 40 14.52 -5.73 4.59
N ILE A 41 14.36 -4.56 3.96
CA ILE A 41 14.47 -3.25 4.61
C ILE A 41 13.28 -2.36 4.25
N CYS A 42 12.97 -1.39 5.12
CA CYS A 42 12.12 -0.26 4.79
C CYS A 42 12.96 0.87 4.21
N LEU A 43 12.71 1.24 2.97
CA LEU A 43 13.33 2.37 2.28
C LEU A 43 12.42 3.58 2.40
N LYS A 44 12.84 4.62 3.13
CA LYS A 44 12.10 5.89 3.22
C LYS A 44 12.57 6.84 2.10
N VAL A 45 11.64 7.25 1.23
CA VAL A 45 11.85 8.25 0.20
C VAL A 45 11.20 9.56 0.63
N GLU A 46 11.98 10.54 1.02
CA GLU A 46 11.50 11.83 1.48
C GLU A 46 10.92 12.68 0.34
N LYS A 47 9.98 13.57 0.66
CA LYS A 47 9.45 14.56 -0.30
C LYS A 47 10.60 15.42 -0.85
N GLY A 48 10.66 15.56 -2.18
CA GLY A 48 11.73 16.29 -2.85
C GLY A 48 13.05 15.52 -2.99
N SER A 49 13.08 14.23 -2.66
CA SER A 49 14.21 13.36 -2.93
C SER A 49 14.40 13.14 -4.43
N ASN A 50 15.55 12.61 -4.82
CA ASN A 50 15.88 12.26 -6.18
C ASN A 50 16.55 10.89 -6.25
N PHE A 51 16.59 10.29 -7.46
CA PHE A 51 17.17 8.96 -7.68
C PHE A 51 18.62 8.83 -7.22
N ARG A 52 19.41 9.89 -7.24
CA ARG A 52 20.80 9.85 -6.76
C ARG A 52 20.85 9.62 -5.25
N ARG A 53 20.07 10.39 -4.47
CA ARG A 53 20.00 10.23 -3.01
C ARG A 53 19.48 8.85 -2.61
N VAL A 54 18.44 8.38 -3.32
CA VAL A 54 17.87 7.05 -3.10
C VAL A 54 18.91 5.95 -3.43
N ALA A 55 19.65 6.09 -4.52
CA ALA A 55 20.69 5.15 -4.92
C ALA A 55 21.85 5.10 -3.89
N ASP A 56 22.26 6.26 -3.37
CA ASP A 56 23.31 6.38 -2.35
C ASP A 56 22.86 5.74 -1.01
N ASP A 57 21.59 5.94 -0.61
CA ASP A 57 21.01 5.28 0.60
C ASP A 57 20.92 3.76 0.42
N LEU A 58 20.41 3.29 -0.71
CA LEU A 58 20.34 1.87 -1.03
C LEU A 58 21.72 1.21 -1.05
N GLN A 59 22.75 1.91 -1.58
CA GLN A 59 24.12 1.41 -1.53
C GLN A 59 24.63 1.34 -0.09
N GLY A 60 24.39 2.37 0.72
CA GLY A 60 24.78 2.41 2.12
C GLY A 60 24.19 1.27 2.95
N ARG A 61 23.01 0.80 2.57
CA ARG A 61 22.31 -0.34 3.19
C ARG A 61 22.59 -1.69 2.53
N GLY A 62 23.47 -1.73 1.52
CA GLY A 62 23.83 -2.96 0.82
C GLY A 62 22.75 -3.51 -0.10
N ALA A 63 21.73 -2.72 -0.45
CA ALA A 63 20.66 -3.15 -1.34
C ALA A 63 21.03 -3.03 -2.83
N VAL A 64 21.93 -2.09 -3.16
CA VAL A 64 22.37 -1.82 -4.53
C VAL A 64 23.90 -1.80 -4.58
N ALA A 65 24.49 -2.64 -5.43
CA ALA A 65 25.94 -2.67 -5.61
C ALA A 65 26.45 -1.53 -6.52
N TRP A 66 25.63 -1.09 -7.48
CA TRP A 66 26.01 -0.14 -8.52
C TRP A 66 25.01 1.03 -8.61
N PRO A 67 25.14 2.09 -7.79
CA PRO A 67 24.21 3.22 -7.77
C PRO A 67 24.05 3.92 -9.13
N TYR A 68 25.14 3.96 -9.91
CA TYR A 68 25.11 4.53 -11.26
C TYR A 68 24.21 3.72 -12.20
N ILE A 69 24.30 2.37 -12.13
CA ILE A 69 23.44 1.49 -12.95
C ILE A 69 21.97 1.64 -12.54
N PHE A 70 21.69 1.74 -11.22
CA PHE A 70 20.36 1.97 -10.70
C PHE A 70 19.73 3.25 -11.29
N LYS A 71 20.47 4.36 -11.26
CA LYS A 71 20.01 5.64 -11.82
C LYS A 71 19.80 5.56 -13.33
N VAL A 72 20.81 5.07 -14.07
CA VAL A 72 20.73 4.96 -15.54
C VAL A 72 19.61 4.00 -15.96
N GLY A 73 19.40 2.93 -15.21
CA GLY A 73 18.29 2.01 -15.44
C GLY A 73 16.91 2.66 -15.25
N ALA A 74 16.75 3.49 -14.23
CA ALA A 74 15.52 4.27 -14.01
C ALA A 74 15.29 5.30 -15.13
N ASP A 75 16.35 6.00 -15.56
CA ASP A 75 16.30 6.95 -16.69
C ASP A 75 15.90 6.22 -17.99
N TYR A 76 16.51 5.07 -18.27
CA TYR A 76 16.23 4.27 -19.46
C TYR A 76 14.81 3.69 -19.47
N ALA A 77 14.28 3.31 -18.29
CA ALA A 77 12.90 2.87 -18.11
C ALA A 77 11.88 4.02 -18.20
N GLY A 78 12.32 5.28 -18.37
CA GLY A 78 11.44 6.46 -18.39
C GLY A 78 10.84 6.82 -17.05
N ARG A 79 11.41 6.30 -15.93
CA ARG A 79 10.88 6.47 -14.57
C ARG A 79 11.54 7.60 -13.76
N ALA A 80 12.51 8.31 -14.37
CA ALA A 80 13.30 9.32 -13.66
C ALA A 80 12.47 10.44 -12.99
N GLY A 81 11.31 10.77 -13.58
CA GLY A 81 10.40 11.80 -13.07
C GLY A 81 9.29 11.28 -12.12
N ASP A 82 9.16 9.95 -11.98
CA ASP A 82 8.01 9.33 -11.31
C ASP A 82 8.27 8.98 -9.85
N LEU A 83 9.43 9.34 -9.29
CA LEU A 83 9.79 9.04 -7.92
C LEU A 83 8.73 9.58 -6.95
N LYS A 84 8.17 8.69 -6.13
CA LYS A 84 7.15 9.01 -5.13
C LYS A 84 7.76 9.02 -3.74
N ALA A 85 7.37 10.01 -2.93
CA ALA A 85 7.67 9.99 -1.50
C ALA A 85 6.84 8.90 -0.80
N GLY A 86 7.42 8.24 0.20
CA GLY A 86 6.78 7.14 0.92
C GLY A 86 7.80 6.21 1.57
N SER A 87 7.32 5.22 2.27
CA SER A 87 8.12 4.15 2.88
C SER A 87 7.84 2.84 2.17
N TYR A 88 8.86 2.26 1.53
CA TYR A 88 8.73 1.11 0.66
C TYR A 88 9.45 -0.12 1.22
N LEU A 89 8.78 -1.27 1.19
CA LEU A 89 9.40 -2.55 1.54
C LEU A 89 10.30 -3.00 0.37
N VAL A 90 11.58 -3.12 0.64
CA VAL A 90 12.56 -3.71 -0.29
C VAL A 90 12.86 -5.12 0.20
N PRO A 91 12.37 -6.16 -0.47
CA PRO A 91 12.63 -7.55 -0.09
C PRO A 91 14.10 -7.94 -0.21
N ALA A 92 14.52 -8.97 0.52
CA ALA A 92 15.81 -9.59 0.33
C ALA A 92 16.00 -10.02 -1.14
N GLY A 93 17.17 -9.76 -1.70
CA GLY A 93 17.49 -10.08 -3.08
C GLY A 93 16.73 -9.26 -4.13
N ALA A 94 16.03 -8.19 -3.77
CA ALA A 94 15.32 -7.37 -4.75
C ALA A 94 16.26 -6.84 -5.84
N SER A 95 15.88 -6.97 -7.11
CA SER A 95 16.62 -6.39 -8.22
C SER A 95 16.47 -4.86 -8.26
N MET A 96 17.42 -4.17 -8.90
CA MET A 96 17.31 -2.72 -9.08
C MET A 96 16.04 -2.34 -9.85
N GLU A 97 15.65 -3.15 -10.83
CA GLU A 97 14.42 -2.98 -11.60
C GLU A 97 13.17 -3.06 -10.70
N ALA A 98 13.11 -4.05 -9.82
CA ALA A 98 12.00 -4.22 -8.88
C ALA A 98 11.90 -3.04 -7.90
N ILE A 99 13.05 -2.58 -7.37
CA ILE A 99 13.09 -1.42 -6.47
C ILE A 99 12.59 -0.16 -7.20
N VAL A 100 13.07 0.10 -8.44
CA VAL A 100 12.60 1.23 -9.25
C VAL A 100 11.09 1.13 -9.50
N GLY A 101 10.59 -0.05 -9.84
CA GLY A 101 9.15 -0.29 -10.03
C GLY A 101 8.32 0.10 -8.80
N GLU A 102 8.78 -0.30 -7.61
CA GLU A 102 8.12 -0.03 -6.34
C GLU A 102 8.07 1.49 -6.03
N ILE A 103 9.23 2.16 -6.03
CA ILE A 103 9.34 3.58 -5.66
C ILE A 103 8.77 4.56 -6.69
N THR A 104 8.42 4.09 -7.89
CA THR A 104 7.79 4.88 -8.97
C THR A 104 6.38 4.42 -9.30
N GLY A 105 5.82 3.50 -8.51
CA GLY A 105 4.50 2.94 -8.69
C GLY A 105 3.38 3.86 -8.19
N THR A 106 2.48 3.31 -7.37
CA THR A 106 1.28 4.02 -6.87
C THR A 106 1.59 5.16 -5.92
N GLY A 107 2.75 5.16 -5.26
CA GLY A 107 3.12 6.10 -4.20
C GLY A 107 2.53 5.76 -2.83
N GLN A 108 1.85 4.62 -2.71
CA GLN A 108 1.41 4.12 -1.42
C GLN A 108 2.59 3.49 -0.68
N SER A 109 2.74 3.82 0.60
CA SER A 109 3.77 3.22 1.45
C SER A 109 3.45 1.75 1.69
N THR A 110 4.43 0.87 1.42
CA THR A 110 4.31 -0.59 1.63
C THR A 110 5.05 -1.06 2.88
N CYS A 111 5.76 -0.13 3.56
CA CYS A 111 6.51 -0.37 4.80
C CYS A 111 6.31 0.78 5.79
N GLY A 112 6.86 0.65 6.99
CA GLY A 112 6.79 1.66 8.04
C GLY A 112 5.55 1.53 8.91
N THR A 113 5.06 2.66 9.40
CA THR A 113 3.95 2.71 10.36
C THR A 113 2.59 2.63 9.68
N GLU A 114 1.69 1.89 10.30
CA GLU A 114 0.28 1.79 9.94
C GLU A 114 -0.57 2.28 11.10
N VAL A 115 -1.51 3.18 10.84
CA VAL A 115 -2.56 3.58 11.77
C VAL A 115 -3.88 3.01 11.27
N ASN A 116 -4.45 2.10 12.02
CA ASN A 116 -5.70 1.43 11.70
C ASN A 116 -6.79 1.86 12.68
N TYR A 117 -7.77 2.60 12.20
CA TYR A 117 -8.98 2.97 12.92
C TYR A 117 -9.98 1.82 12.79
N ARG A 118 -10.17 1.05 13.85
CA ARG A 118 -11.01 -0.15 13.85
C ARG A 118 -12.35 0.15 14.49
N ILE A 119 -13.42 -0.12 13.75
CA ILE A 119 -14.81 0.10 14.19
C ILE A 119 -15.42 -1.27 14.46
N GLY A 120 -15.70 -1.55 15.72
CA GLY A 120 -16.31 -2.78 16.18
C GLY A 120 -17.66 -2.56 16.86
N VAL A 121 -18.34 -3.65 17.18
CA VAL A 121 -19.68 -3.64 17.81
C VAL A 121 -19.67 -2.93 19.17
N ASN A 122 -18.56 -3.01 19.91
CA ASN A 122 -18.43 -2.46 21.26
C ASN A 122 -17.79 -1.05 21.31
N GLY A 123 -17.42 -0.49 20.16
CA GLY A 123 -16.76 0.80 20.05
C GLY A 123 -15.70 0.82 18.98
N ALA A 124 -14.90 1.91 18.96
CA ALA A 124 -13.80 2.06 18.03
C ALA A 124 -12.48 2.17 18.78
N ASP A 125 -11.43 1.62 18.21
CA ASP A 125 -10.06 1.80 18.68
C ASP A 125 -9.11 2.19 17.56
N VAL A 126 -8.01 2.85 17.93
CA VAL A 126 -6.89 3.16 17.05
C VAL A 126 -5.75 2.23 17.38
N LEU A 127 -5.33 1.45 16.40
CA LEU A 127 -4.16 0.58 16.48
C LEU A 127 -3.04 1.16 15.63
N VAL A 128 -1.95 1.54 16.28
CA VAL A 128 -0.70 1.94 15.61
C VAL A 128 0.24 0.75 15.60
N SER A 129 0.67 0.33 14.44
CA SER A 129 1.58 -0.79 14.25
C SER A 129 2.75 -0.39 13.36
N GLU A 130 3.89 -1.01 13.56
CA GLU A 130 5.08 -0.85 12.72
C GLU A 130 5.41 -2.17 12.03
N LEU A 131 5.65 -2.12 10.73
CA LEU A 131 6.03 -3.29 9.96
C LEU A 131 7.51 -3.61 10.22
N ASP A 132 7.78 -4.78 10.82
CA ASP A 132 9.11 -5.35 10.83
C ASP A 132 9.44 -5.89 9.43
N PRO A 133 10.39 -5.28 8.70
CA PRO A 133 10.68 -5.69 7.34
C PRO A 133 11.25 -7.11 7.24
N ALA A 134 11.97 -7.59 8.26
CA ALA A 134 12.60 -8.91 8.26
C ALA A 134 11.56 -10.03 8.39
N THR A 135 10.60 -9.87 9.29
CA THR A 135 9.54 -10.86 9.52
C THR A 135 8.27 -10.61 8.74
N GLN A 136 8.12 -9.41 8.14
CA GLN A 136 6.91 -8.91 7.47
C GLN A 136 5.66 -8.96 8.36
N LYS A 137 5.86 -8.85 9.68
CA LYS A 137 4.77 -8.80 10.66
C LYS A 137 4.60 -7.40 11.20
N LEU A 138 3.35 -7.03 11.44
CA LEU A 138 3.01 -5.81 12.15
C LEU A 138 3.19 -6.03 13.65
N ALA A 139 4.04 -5.21 14.26
CA ALA A 139 4.21 -5.14 15.71
C ALA A 139 3.33 -3.99 16.24
N GLU A 140 2.52 -4.25 17.25
CA GLU A 140 1.73 -3.23 17.93
C GLU A 140 2.67 -2.26 18.67
N VAL A 141 2.53 -0.98 18.36
CA VAL A 141 3.27 0.10 19.02
C VAL A 141 2.40 0.83 20.04
N MET A 142 1.13 1.04 19.68
CA MET A 142 0.17 1.76 20.52
C MET A 142 -1.25 1.31 20.16
N LYS A 143 -2.10 1.22 21.18
CA LYS A 143 -3.53 1.00 21.02
C LYS A 143 -4.28 1.87 22.01
N PHE A 144 -5.34 2.56 21.59
CA PHE A 144 -6.18 3.41 22.45
C PHE A 144 -7.60 3.54 21.88
N ASP A 145 -8.55 3.82 22.77
CA ASP A 145 -9.92 4.19 22.40
C ASP A 145 -10.01 5.72 22.32
N PRO A 146 -10.31 6.32 21.16
CA PRO A 146 -10.35 7.78 21.01
C PRO A 146 -11.48 8.45 21.81
N VAL A 147 -12.49 7.69 22.27
CA VAL A 147 -13.61 8.21 23.06
C VAL A 147 -13.28 8.16 24.56
N VAL A 148 -12.66 7.08 25.03
CA VAL A 148 -12.38 6.82 26.43
C VAL A 148 -11.05 7.46 26.85
N ASP A 149 -10.01 7.23 26.06
CA ASP A 149 -8.63 7.65 26.36
C ASP A 149 -8.28 9.03 25.77
N GLY A 150 -9.05 9.46 24.76
CA GLY A 150 -8.68 10.57 23.90
C GLY A 150 -7.48 10.22 23.01
N PHE A 151 -6.87 11.23 22.38
CA PHE A 151 -5.66 11.03 21.57
C PHE A 151 -4.41 11.24 22.43
N PRO A 152 -3.59 10.19 22.66
CA PRO A 152 -2.36 10.30 23.45
C PRO A 152 -1.35 11.27 22.82
N ALA A 153 -0.59 12.00 23.66
CA ALA A 153 0.40 12.97 23.17
C ALA A 153 1.42 12.33 22.18
N ASP A 154 1.82 11.10 22.44
CA ASP A 154 2.75 10.34 21.60
C ASP A 154 2.15 9.94 20.23
N TYR A 155 0.83 10.01 20.08
CA TYR A 155 0.16 9.78 18.81
C TYR A 155 0.40 10.90 17.80
N ALA A 156 0.64 12.14 18.28
CA ALA A 156 0.80 13.31 17.42
C ALA A 156 1.90 13.12 16.34
N LYS A 157 2.99 12.43 16.68
CA LYS A 157 4.06 12.11 15.71
C LYS A 157 3.58 11.30 14.51
N TYR A 158 2.60 10.42 14.70
CA TYR A 158 2.00 9.62 13.62
C TYR A 158 0.91 10.41 12.88
N ALA A 159 0.19 11.27 13.60
CA ALA A 159 -0.81 12.15 13.01
C ALA A 159 -0.20 13.17 12.04
N GLU A 160 1.06 13.58 12.24
CA GLU A 160 1.76 14.56 11.41
C GLU A 160 2.64 13.89 10.32
N ASP A 161 3.01 12.62 10.48
CA ASP A 161 3.87 11.91 9.51
C ASP A 161 3.08 11.57 8.23
N GLY A 162 3.50 12.15 7.11
CA GLY A 162 2.88 11.95 5.80
C GLY A 162 3.13 10.55 5.19
N ASP A 163 4.02 9.76 5.78
CA ASP A 163 4.40 8.43 5.26
C ASP A 163 3.63 7.30 5.96
N VAL A 164 2.80 7.64 6.98
CA VAL A 164 1.96 6.68 7.69
C VAL A 164 0.86 6.15 6.78
N ARG A 165 0.69 4.84 6.74
CA ARG A 165 -0.44 4.19 6.07
C ARG A 165 -1.67 4.29 6.95
N LEU A 166 -2.72 4.88 6.43
CA LEU A 166 -3.97 5.06 7.14
C LEU A 166 -5.00 4.04 6.66
N LYS A 167 -5.64 3.38 7.61
CA LYS A 167 -6.66 2.38 7.34
C LYS A 167 -7.88 2.58 8.24
N VAL A 168 -9.04 2.21 7.71
CA VAL A 168 -10.28 2.05 8.46
C VAL A 168 -10.72 0.60 8.31
N THR A 169 -10.89 -0.10 9.42
CA THR A 169 -11.41 -1.47 9.44
C THR A 169 -12.80 -1.47 10.07
N LEU A 170 -13.78 -1.92 9.29
CA LEU A 170 -15.15 -2.10 9.76
C LEU A 170 -15.38 -3.59 10.07
N ALA A 171 -15.73 -3.90 11.32
CA ALA A 171 -16.11 -5.23 11.71
C ALA A 171 -17.56 -5.56 11.30
N GLU A 172 -17.87 -6.86 11.21
CA GLU A 172 -19.23 -7.35 11.01
C GLU A 172 -20.12 -7.03 12.22
N GLY A 173 -21.41 -6.90 12.00
CA GLY A 173 -22.41 -6.67 13.05
C GLY A 173 -22.47 -5.24 13.61
N VAL A 174 -21.68 -4.29 13.06
CA VAL A 174 -21.72 -2.87 13.43
C VAL A 174 -22.88 -2.19 12.72
N THR A 175 -23.67 -1.38 13.43
CA THR A 175 -24.77 -0.62 12.82
C THR A 175 -24.26 0.56 12.01
N SER A 176 -25.01 0.96 10.99
CA SER A 176 -24.66 2.12 10.16
C SER A 176 -24.51 3.42 10.96
N TRP A 177 -25.33 3.59 12.01
CA TRP A 177 -25.20 4.71 12.93
C TRP A 177 -23.85 4.69 13.67
N GLN A 178 -23.46 3.52 14.22
CA GLN A 178 -22.17 3.37 14.92
C GLN A 178 -21.00 3.68 13.98
N VAL A 179 -21.08 3.27 12.71
CA VAL A 179 -20.04 3.56 11.72
C VAL A 179 -19.90 5.06 11.51
N VAL A 180 -21.01 5.77 11.26
CA VAL A 180 -21.00 7.23 11.03
C VAL A 180 -20.50 7.98 12.27
N ASP A 181 -20.96 7.58 13.47
CA ASP A 181 -20.53 8.16 14.72
C ASP A 181 -19.02 7.94 14.96
N ALA A 182 -18.52 6.72 14.76
CA ALA A 182 -17.09 6.42 14.88
C ALA A 182 -16.24 7.20 13.85
N LEU A 183 -16.64 7.20 12.57
CA LEU A 183 -15.93 7.95 11.53
C LEU A 183 -15.86 9.45 11.82
N SER A 184 -16.86 10.01 12.53
CA SER A 184 -16.84 11.43 12.91
C SER A 184 -15.62 11.80 13.77
N ARG A 185 -15.06 10.84 14.49
CA ARG A 185 -13.91 10.99 15.42
C ARG A 185 -12.57 10.62 14.79
N ALA A 186 -12.54 10.04 13.59
CA ALA A 186 -11.28 9.75 12.90
C ALA A 186 -10.60 11.08 12.51
N ASP A 187 -9.44 11.37 13.12
CA ASP A 187 -8.73 12.65 13.03
C ASP A 187 -8.10 12.90 11.65
N PHE A 188 -7.83 11.85 10.90
CA PHE A 188 -7.24 11.92 9.56
C PHE A 188 -8.28 12.05 8.42
N LEU A 189 -9.58 11.95 8.72
CA LEU A 189 -10.67 12.14 7.75
C LEU A 189 -11.29 13.55 7.89
N THR A 190 -11.93 14.05 6.82
CA THR A 190 -12.54 15.37 6.77
C THR A 190 -14.01 15.35 6.39
N GLY A 191 -14.70 16.47 6.60
CA GLY A 191 -16.11 16.61 6.24
C GLY A 191 -17.05 15.84 7.19
N GLU A 192 -18.32 15.84 6.87
CA GLU A 192 -19.39 15.18 7.63
C GLU A 192 -20.18 14.21 6.73
N VAL A 193 -20.70 13.14 7.32
CA VAL A 193 -21.69 12.27 6.69
C VAL A 193 -23.06 12.78 7.11
N LYS A 194 -23.83 13.35 6.17
CA LYS A 194 -25.10 14.02 6.48
C LYS A 194 -26.21 13.03 6.85
N ASP A 195 -26.28 11.94 6.12
CA ASP A 195 -27.33 10.95 6.27
C ASP A 195 -26.74 9.61 6.69
N VAL A 196 -27.33 8.96 7.67
CA VAL A 196 -26.93 7.60 8.08
C VAL A 196 -27.42 6.63 7.00
N PRO A 197 -26.51 5.83 6.40
CA PRO A 197 -26.90 4.84 5.40
C PRO A 197 -27.86 3.78 5.96
N ALA A 198 -28.58 3.10 5.06
CA ALA A 198 -29.44 2.00 5.46
C ALA A 198 -28.64 0.89 6.16
N GLU A 199 -29.25 0.22 7.14
CA GLU A 199 -28.60 -0.92 7.81
C GLU A 199 -28.27 -2.03 6.82
N GLY A 200 -27.08 -2.63 6.98
CA GLY A 200 -26.56 -3.66 6.08
C GLY A 200 -26.03 -3.17 4.74
N SER A 201 -26.02 -1.84 4.49
CA SER A 201 -25.51 -1.28 3.23
C SER A 201 -24.02 -0.98 3.22
N LEU A 202 -23.29 -1.16 4.33
CA LEU A 202 -21.87 -0.89 4.46
C LEU A 202 -21.07 -2.21 4.47
N ALA A 203 -20.09 -2.36 3.59
CA ALA A 203 -19.27 -3.57 3.53
C ALA A 203 -18.31 -3.65 4.73
N PRO A 204 -18.34 -4.72 5.53
CA PRO A 204 -17.42 -4.92 6.64
C PRO A 204 -16.08 -5.44 6.10
N GLN A 205 -15.16 -4.53 5.86
CA GLN A 205 -13.81 -4.84 5.36
C GLN A 205 -12.81 -3.77 5.80
N GLN A 206 -11.56 -3.90 5.37
CA GLN A 206 -10.51 -2.92 5.57
C GLN A 206 -10.40 -1.98 4.37
N TYR A 207 -10.38 -0.69 4.63
CA TYR A 207 -10.25 0.38 3.65
C TYR A 207 -8.93 1.11 3.84
N GLU A 208 -8.15 1.26 2.79
CA GLU A 208 -7.03 2.17 2.76
C GLU A 208 -7.55 3.57 2.46
N VAL A 209 -7.12 4.55 3.26
CA VAL A 209 -7.57 5.93 3.14
C VAL A 209 -6.39 6.89 3.08
N THR A 210 -6.60 8.04 2.51
CA THR A 210 -5.61 9.11 2.48
C THR A 210 -5.94 10.19 3.52
N ARG A 211 -4.91 10.86 4.04
CA ARG A 211 -5.13 11.97 4.97
C ARG A 211 -5.90 13.09 4.30
N GLY A 212 -6.97 13.54 4.94
CA GLY A 212 -7.86 14.58 4.42
C GLY A 212 -8.97 14.05 3.51
N GLU A 213 -9.06 12.76 3.30
CA GLU A 213 -10.14 12.14 2.55
C GLU A 213 -11.50 12.44 3.17
N ALA A 214 -12.51 12.66 2.34
CA ALA A 214 -13.84 12.97 2.85
C ALA A 214 -14.52 11.71 3.41
N ARG A 215 -15.08 11.80 4.62
CA ARG A 215 -15.87 10.72 5.22
C ARG A 215 -17.02 10.25 4.33
N ALA A 216 -17.63 11.18 3.60
CA ALA A 216 -18.71 10.86 2.68
C ALA A 216 -18.23 10.00 1.51
N ASP A 217 -17.01 10.20 1.01
CA ASP A 217 -16.45 9.40 -0.08
C ASP A 217 -16.16 7.98 0.40
N LEU A 218 -15.55 7.83 1.58
CA LEU A 218 -15.34 6.53 2.20
C LEU A 218 -16.66 5.77 2.43
N VAL A 219 -17.69 6.43 2.96
CA VAL A 219 -19.00 5.80 3.15
C VAL A 219 -19.62 5.42 1.81
N SER A 220 -19.48 6.24 0.77
CA SER A 220 -19.94 5.92 -0.59
C SER A 220 -19.22 4.70 -1.16
N GLN A 221 -17.92 4.55 -0.91
CA GLN A 221 -17.17 3.36 -1.28
C GLN A 221 -17.69 2.13 -0.53
N MET A 222 -17.91 2.22 0.79
CA MET A 222 -18.46 1.12 1.60
C MET A 222 -19.79 0.63 1.06
N ILE A 223 -20.68 1.56 0.63
CA ILE A 223 -21.97 1.25 0.04
C ILE A 223 -21.80 0.55 -1.33
N SER A 224 -20.93 1.07 -2.16
CA SER A 224 -20.65 0.51 -3.49
C SER A 224 -20.11 -0.92 -3.39
N ASP A 225 -19.18 -1.14 -2.47
CA ASP A 225 -18.54 -2.44 -2.24
C ASP A 225 -19.59 -3.46 -1.72
N GLN A 226 -20.45 -3.05 -0.79
CA GLN A 226 -21.51 -3.92 -0.29
C GLN A 226 -22.49 -4.30 -1.39
N ALA A 227 -22.90 -3.35 -2.23
CA ALA A 227 -23.77 -3.63 -3.34
C ALA A 227 -23.14 -4.62 -4.35
N ALA A 228 -21.85 -4.48 -4.62
CA ALA A 228 -21.11 -5.39 -5.49
C ALA A 228 -21.00 -6.81 -4.90
N ILE A 229 -20.66 -6.92 -3.59
CA ILE A 229 -20.61 -8.19 -2.87
C ILE A 229 -21.97 -8.89 -2.90
N LEU A 230 -23.05 -8.15 -2.58
CA LEU A 230 -24.41 -8.70 -2.55
C LEU A 230 -24.87 -9.15 -3.93
N ALA A 231 -24.57 -8.39 -4.99
CA ALA A 231 -24.91 -8.74 -6.37
C ALA A 231 -24.16 -10.03 -6.81
N ASP A 232 -22.89 -10.16 -6.49
CA ASP A 232 -22.10 -11.35 -6.81
C ASP A 232 -22.64 -12.61 -6.09
N LEU A 233 -22.88 -12.51 -4.80
CA LEU A 233 -23.44 -13.62 -3.99
C LEU A 233 -24.84 -14.01 -4.46
N TRP A 234 -25.68 -13.02 -4.76
CA TRP A 234 -27.03 -13.27 -5.28
C TRP A 234 -27.02 -13.97 -6.63
N GLY A 235 -26.07 -13.61 -7.50
CA GLY A 235 -25.88 -14.27 -8.79
C GLY A 235 -25.47 -15.76 -8.66
N LYS A 236 -24.82 -16.12 -7.58
CA LYS A 236 -24.31 -17.50 -7.29
C LYS A 236 -25.25 -18.32 -6.38
N ARG A 237 -26.42 -17.75 -5.99
CA ARG A 237 -27.33 -18.42 -5.07
C ARG A 237 -27.85 -19.74 -5.60
N ALA A 238 -28.18 -20.69 -4.70
CA ALA A 238 -28.86 -21.92 -5.05
C ALA A 238 -30.27 -21.63 -5.61
N GLU A 239 -30.76 -22.50 -6.49
CA GLU A 239 -32.14 -22.44 -6.95
C GLU A 239 -33.13 -22.87 -5.86
N GLY A 240 -34.33 -22.35 -5.89
CA GLY A 240 -35.42 -22.73 -4.96
C GLY A 240 -35.35 -22.12 -3.57
N LEU A 241 -34.52 -21.10 -3.35
CA LEU A 241 -34.51 -20.37 -2.09
C LEU A 241 -35.85 -19.63 -1.89
N PRO A 242 -36.32 -19.49 -0.64
CA PRO A 242 -37.56 -18.80 -0.31
C PRO A 242 -37.51 -17.27 -0.56
N TYR A 243 -36.30 -16.71 -0.69
CA TYR A 243 -36.06 -15.28 -0.85
C TYR A 243 -36.19 -14.87 -2.32
N LYS A 244 -36.87 -13.74 -2.55
CA LYS A 244 -37.13 -13.20 -3.88
C LYS A 244 -36.14 -12.08 -4.24
N THR A 245 -35.55 -11.43 -3.25
CA THR A 245 -34.62 -10.32 -3.44
C THR A 245 -33.34 -10.50 -2.60
N PRO A 246 -32.23 -9.87 -2.99
CA PRO A 246 -31.00 -9.87 -2.20
C PRO A 246 -31.20 -9.31 -0.79
N GLU A 247 -32.06 -8.31 -0.64
CA GLU A 247 -32.35 -7.64 0.63
C GLU A 247 -33.07 -8.58 1.59
N GLU A 248 -34.00 -9.41 1.11
CA GLU A 248 -34.66 -10.45 1.93
C GLU A 248 -33.64 -11.49 2.44
N ALA A 249 -32.68 -11.86 1.58
CA ALA A 249 -31.61 -12.77 1.96
C ALA A 249 -30.67 -12.14 3.00
N MET A 250 -30.38 -10.84 2.87
CA MET A 250 -29.56 -10.10 3.83
C MET A 250 -30.22 -10.03 5.21
N VAL A 251 -31.52 -9.76 5.27
CA VAL A 251 -32.29 -9.79 6.54
C VAL A 251 -32.21 -11.15 7.19
N MET A 252 -32.35 -12.23 6.43
CA MET A 252 -32.23 -13.57 7.00
C MET A 252 -30.79 -13.87 7.45
N ALA A 253 -29.79 -13.46 6.71
CA ALA A 253 -28.39 -13.63 7.08
C ALA A 253 -28.08 -12.95 8.43
N SER A 254 -28.60 -11.74 8.65
CA SER A 254 -28.43 -11.02 9.92
C SER A 254 -29.10 -11.71 11.11
N ILE A 255 -30.23 -12.39 10.90
CA ILE A 255 -30.88 -13.19 11.94
C ILE A 255 -30.03 -14.43 12.26
N VAL A 256 -29.57 -15.14 11.23
CA VAL A 256 -28.73 -16.34 11.39
C VAL A 256 -27.43 -15.99 12.13
N GLU A 257 -26.79 -14.87 11.76
CA GLU A 257 -25.58 -14.39 12.44
C GLU A 257 -25.83 -14.17 13.96
N LYS A 258 -26.93 -13.50 14.32
CA LYS A 258 -27.26 -13.24 15.73
C LYS A 258 -27.56 -14.52 16.51
N GLU A 259 -28.18 -15.51 15.88
CA GLU A 259 -28.52 -16.78 16.54
C GLU A 259 -27.32 -17.74 16.64
N THR A 260 -26.37 -17.66 15.70
CA THR A 260 -25.22 -18.59 15.64
C THR A 260 -23.93 -17.99 16.20
N GLY A 261 -23.86 -16.67 16.37
CA GLY A 261 -22.69 -15.95 16.85
C GLY A 261 -22.44 -16.03 18.36
N VAL A 262 -23.20 -16.83 19.10
CA VAL A 262 -23.00 -17.03 20.54
C VAL A 262 -22.03 -18.21 20.70
N PRO A 263 -20.81 -18.01 21.25
CA PRO A 263 -19.96 -19.15 21.66
C PRO A 263 -20.69 -20.00 22.71
N GLU A 264 -20.76 -21.32 22.49
CA GLU A 264 -21.20 -22.28 23.50
C GLU A 264 -20.26 -22.30 24.73
#